data_5c4c046168521262c83d66f201b45edd
#
_entry.id   5c4c046168521262c83d66f201b45edd
#
_cell.length_a   1.000
_cell.length_b   1.000
_cell.length_c   1.000
_cell.angle_alpha   90.00
_cell.angle_beta   90.00
_cell.angle_gamma   90.00
#
_symmetry.space_group_name_H-M   'P 1'
#
loop_
_entity.id
_entity.type
_entity.pdbx_description
1 polymer ?
#
loop_
_entity_poly.entity_id
_entity_poly.type
_entity_poly.pdbx_seq_one_letter_code
_entity_poly.pdbx_strand_id
1 'polypeptide(L)'
;MKTAKAALEIKNYLNFKEDYILKFSIKVKQTLFSLIEEMDNYHWLFTKKPDKDFSRTKKWSFNEVIKFILSTESSSLRDELLKYFEYNLSTPTNSSFNQRRAQILPEAFEYLFSWI
;
A
#
# COMPACT_ATOMS: atom_id res chain seq x y z
N MET A 1 -0.43 -47.21 -9.77
CA MET A 1 -0.90 -46.38 -10.90
C MET A 1 -1.98 -45.40 -10.53
N LYS A 2 -3.00 -45.79 -9.77
CA LYS A 2 -4.06 -44.86 -9.34
C LYS A 2 -3.55 -43.74 -8.45
N THR A 3 -2.57 -44.02 -7.59
CA THR A 3 -1.97 -43.02 -6.67
C THR A 3 -1.18 -41.94 -7.38
N ALA A 4 -0.44 -42.30 -8.44
CA ALA A 4 0.36 -41.34 -9.21
C ALA A 4 -0.53 -40.37 -10.00
N LYS A 5 -1.65 -40.86 -10.55
CA LYS A 5 -2.61 -40.02 -11.27
C LYS A 5 -3.31 -39.07 -10.33
N ALA A 6 -3.73 -39.52 -9.15
CA ALA A 6 -4.38 -38.69 -8.13
C ALA A 6 -3.43 -37.58 -7.63
N ALA A 7 -2.16 -37.92 -7.41
CA ALA A 7 -1.15 -36.95 -6.98
C ALA A 7 -0.92 -35.89 -8.05
N LEU A 8 -0.91 -36.25 -9.34
CA LEU A 8 -0.76 -35.29 -10.43
C LEU A 8 -1.99 -34.35 -10.53
N GLU A 9 -3.18 -34.90 -10.37
CA GLU A 9 -4.42 -34.09 -10.37
C GLU A 9 -4.45 -33.09 -9.24
N ILE A 10 -4.05 -33.48 -8.04
CA ILE A 10 -3.94 -32.59 -6.90
C ILE A 10 -2.92 -31.49 -7.15
N LYS A 11 -1.75 -31.84 -7.68
CA LYS A 11 -0.69 -30.87 -8.01
C LYS A 11 -1.17 -29.85 -9.03
N ASN A 12 -1.86 -30.29 -10.08
CA ASN A 12 -2.40 -29.40 -11.11
C ASN A 12 -3.48 -28.47 -10.53
N TYR A 13 -4.32 -28.98 -9.64
CA TYR A 13 -5.32 -28.18 -8.94
C TYR A 13 -4.68 -27.09 -8.08
N LEU A 14 -3.66 -27.45 -7.30
CA LEU A 14 -2.94 -26.51 -6.45
C LEU A 14 -2.23 -25.41 -7.27
N ASN A 15 -1.60 -25.78 -8.38
CA ASN A 15 -0.96 -24.83 -9.29
C ASN A 15 -1.99 -23.84 -9.86
N PHE A 16 -3.15 -24.34 -10.29
CA PHE A 16 -4.23 -23.50 -10.79
C PHE A 16 -4.70 -22.53 -9.71
N LYS A 17 -4.86 -23.00 -8.47
CA LYS A 17 -5.32 -22.18 -7.35
C LYS A 17 -4.29 -21.11 -6.98
N GLU A 18 -2.99 -21.44 -7.02
CA GLU A 18 -1.92 -20.47 -6.78
C GLU A 18 -1.92 -19.36 -7.84
N ASP A 19 -2.06 -19.71 -9.12
CA ASP A 19 -2.16 -18.73 -10.21
C ASP A 19 -3.37 -17.83 -10.05
N TYR A 20 -4.52 -18.38 -9.66
CA TYR A 20 -5.73 -17.62 -9.43
C TYR A 20 -5.53 -16.63 -8.27
N ILE A 21 -4.95 -17.06 -7.16
CA ILE A 21 -4.68 -16.22 -5.99
C ILE A 21 -3.71 -15.09 -6.38
N LEU A 22 -2.66 -15.40 -7.13
CA LEU A 22 -1.69 -14.41 -7.58
C LEU A 22 -2.33 -13.34 -8.46
N LYS A 23 -3.13 -13.75 -9.44
CA LYS A 23 -3.86 -12.83 -10.32
C LYS A 23 -4.84 -11.95 -9.53
N PHE A 24 -5.53 -12.54 -8.56
CA PHE A 24 -6.45 -11.80 -7.68
C PHE A 24 -5.69 -10.77 -6.85
N SER A 25 -4.56 -11.13 -6.28
CA SER A 25 -3.72 -10.24 -5.48
C SER A 25 -3.19 -9.07 -6.30
N ILE A 26 -2.77 -9.31 -7.53
CA ILE A 26 -2.31 -8.25 -8.44
C ILE A 26 -3.46 -7.30 -8.76
N LYS A 27 -4.64 -7.82 -9.04
CA LYS A 27 -5.83 -7.02 -9.34
C LYS A 27 -6.24 -6.15 -8.17
N VAL A 28 -6.24 -6.69 -6.95
CA VAL A 28 -6.54 -5.94 -5.74
C VAL A 28 -5.53 -4.81 -5.54
N LYS A 29 -4.25 -5.10 -5.72
CA LYS A 29 -3.19 -4.10 -5.60
C LYS A 29 -3.36 -2.96 -6.61
N GLN A 30 -3.67 -3.30 -7.86
CA GLN A 30 -3.91 -2.30 -8.91
C GLN A 30 -5.11 -1.43 -8.57
N THR A 31 -6.20 -2.03 -8.08
CA THR A 31 -7.40 -1.32 -7.65
C THR A 31 -7.08 -0.37 -6.49
N LEU A 32 -6.34 -0.84 -5.49
CA LEU A 32 -5.90 0.00 -4.36
C LEU A 32 -5.08 1.19 -4.83
N PHE A 33 -4.12 0.96 -5.69
CA PHE A 33 -3.25 2.04 -6.19
C PHE A 33 -4.03 3.06 -7.01
N SER A 34 -4.99 2.61 -7.83
CA SER A 34 -5.87 3.49 -8.59
C SER A 34 -6.72 4.36 -7.67
N LEU A 35 -7.28 3.77 -6.60
CA LEU A 35 -8.05 4.50 -5.60
C LEU A 35 -7.19 5.53 -4.85
N ILE A 36 -5.98 5.17 -4.52
CA ILE A 36 -5.05 6.07 -3.82
C ILE A 36 -4.70 7.27 -4.72
N GLU A 37 -4.46 7.04 -6.00
CA GLU A 37 -4.21 8.12 -6.96
C GLU A 37 -5.42 9.03 -7.11
N GLU A 38 -6.63 8.47 -7.15
CA GLU A 38 -7.86 9.25 -7.18
C GLU A 38 -8.01 10.09 -5.91
N MET A 39 -7.78 9.49 -4.75
CA MET A 39 -7.82 10.20 -3.47
C MET A 39 -6.79 11.33 -3.42
N ASP A 40 -5.62 11.14 -4.01
CA ASP A 40 -4.56 12.16 -4.05
C ASP A 40 -5.02 13.41 -4.81
N ASN A 41 -5.80 13.24 -5.88
CA ASN A 41 -6.38 14.35 -6.62
C ASN A 41 -7.35 15.19 -5.78
N TYR A 42 -7.90 14.60 -4.72
CA TYR A 42 -8.83 15.25 -3.80
C TYR A 42 -8.34 15.16 -2.36
N HIS A 43 -7.01 15.23 -2.16
CA HIS A 43 -6.40 14.99 -0.85
C HIS A 43 -6.92 15.92 0.26
N TRP A 44 -7.35 17.13 -0.09
CA TRP A 44 -7.91 18.07 0.89
C TRP A 44 -9.17 17.55 1.60
N LEU A 45 -9.87 16.57 1.02
CA LEU A 45 -11.02 15.92 1.66
C LEU A 45 -10.60 14.96 2.78
N PHE A 46 -9.34 14.54 2.80
CA PHE A 46 -8.81 13.51 3.69
C PHE A 46 -7.74 14.03 4.64
N THR A 47 -7.58 15.34 4.75
CA THR A 47 -6.55 15.95 5.59
C THR A 47 -7.19 16.86 6.65
N LYS A 48 -6.49 17.01 7.79
CA LYS A 48 -6.99 17.79 8.93
C LYS A 48 -7.06 19.28 8.62
N LYS A 49 -6.11 19.79 7.84
CA LYS A 49 -6.04 21.20 7.43
C LYS A 49 -6.01 21.28 5.91
N PRO A 50 -7.18 21.28 5.25
CA PRO A 50 -7.27 21.16 3.79
C PRO A 50 -6.45 22.19 3.02
N ASP A 51 -6.28 23.39 3.57
CA ASP A 51 -5.57 24.49 2.89
C ASP A 51 -4.05 24.40 3.03
N LYS A 52 -3.55 23.62 3.98
CA LYS A 52 -2.13 23.57 4.30
C LYS A 52 -1.50 22.19 4.14
N ASP A 53 -2.22 21.13 4.51
CA ASP A 53 -1.68 19.79 4.54
C ASP A 53 -1.46 19.29 3.10
N PHE A 54 -0.26 18.80 2.83
CA PHE A 54 0.16 18.31 1.51
C PHE A 54 0.05 19.33 0.37
N SER A 55 -0.03 20.61 0.70
CA SER A 55 -0.08 21.68 -0.30
C SER A 55 1.26 21.95 -0.96
N ARG A 56 2.35 21.55 -0.34
CA ARG A 56 3.71 21.66 -0.88
C ARG A 56 4.28 20.28 -1.17
N THR A 57 4.71 20.07 -2.40
CA THR A 57 5.39 18.83 -2.81
C THR A 57 6.82 18.84 -2.25
N LYS A 58 7.00 18.21 -1.09
CA LYS A 58 8.32 17.91 -0.54
C LYS A 58 8.62 16.42 -0.71
N LYS A 59 9.28 15.80 0.26
CA LYS A 59 9.63 14.36 0.24
C LYS A 59 8.40 13.44 0.27
N TRP A 60 7.30 13.91 0.83
CA TRP A 60 6.08 13.13 1.00
C TRP A 60 4.89 13.78 0.32
N SER A 61 4.29 13.10 -0.65
CA SER A 61 2.96 13.41 -1.14
C SER A 61 1.92 12.59 -0.39
N PHE A 62 0.63 12.95 -0.50
CA PHE A 62 -0.45 12.20 0.12
C PHE A 62 -0.46 10.74 -0.31
N ASN A 63 -0.37 10.49 -1.62
CA ASN A 63 -0.39 9.13 -2.14
C ASN A 63 0.81 8.30 -1.66
N GLU A 64 1.99 8.89 -1.55
CA GLU A 64 3.17 8.17 -1.07
C GLU A 64 3.07 7.76 0.39
N VAL A 65 2.50 8.63 1.25
CA VAL A 65 2.29 8.28 2.65
C VAL A 65 1.39 7.07 2.76
N ILE A 66 0.27 7.05 2.05
CA ILE A 66 -0.67 5.93 2.08
C ILE A 66 -0.04 4.67 1.49
N LYS A 67 0.63 4.77 0.35
CA LYS A 67 1.33 3.62 -0.26
C LYS A 67 2.39 3.04 0.67
N PHE A 68 3.14 3.90 1.33
CA PHE A 68 4.14 3.46 2.30
C PHE A 68 3.49 2.68 3.45
N ILE A 69 2.42 3.23 4.05
CA ILE A 69 1.72 2.57 5.15
C ILE A 69 1.23 1.18 4.74
N LEU A 70 0.65 1.05 3.55
CA LEU A 70 0.14 -0.22 3.05
C LEU A 70 1.24 -1.22 2.71
N SER A 71 2.46 -0.76 2.46
CA SER A 71 3.59 -1.62 2.12
C SER A 71 4.39 -2.05 3.34
N THR A 72 4.13 -1.49 4.52
CA THR A 72 4.90 -1.84 5.73
C THR A 72 4.62 -3.28 6.17
N GLU A 73 5.67 -3.91 6.67
CA GLU A 73 5.62 -5.24 7.24
C GLU A 73 5.73 -5.14 8.76
N SER A 74 6.50 -6.01 9.39
CA SER A 74 6.61 -6.06 10.85
C SER A 74 7.92 -5.49 11.39
N SER A 75 8.71 -4.82 10.57
CA SER A 75 9.97 -4.20 10.96
C SER A 75 9.74 -2.84 11.65
N SER A 76 10.81 -2.28 12.22
CA SER A 76 10.75 -0.95 12.79
C SER A 76 10.48 0.10 11.72
N LEU A 77 9.95 1.26 12.12
CA LEU A 77 9.67 2.35 11.17
C LEU A 77 10.92 2.75 10.38
N ARG A 78 12.08 2.82 11.05
CA ARG A 78 13.32 3.19 10.38
C ARG A 78 13.70 2.18 9.30
N ASP A 79 13.59 0.90 9.59
CA ASP A 79 13.89 -0.16 8.64
C ASP A 79 12.91 -0.15 7.46
N GLU A 80 11.62 0.07 7.72
CA GLU A 80 10.61 0.16 6.68
C GLU A 80 10.86 1.35 5.75
N LEU A 81 11.23 2.51 6.29
CA LEU A 81 11.58 3.69 5.50
C LEU A 81 12.80 3.43 4.63
N LEU A 82 13.85 2.82 5.20
CA LEU A 82 15.04 2.49 4.45
C LEU A 82 14.75 1.55 3.29
N LYS A 83 13.96 0.51 3.52
CA LYS A 83 13.56 -0.44 2.48
C LYS A 83 12.75 0.23 1.37
N TYR A 84 11.75 1.01 1.73
CA TYR A 84 10.86 1.65 0.78
C TYR A 84 11.61 2.61 -0.15
N PHE A 85 12.54 3.38 0.41
CA PHE A 85 13.35 4.33 -0.35
C PHE A 85 14.69 3.75 -0.83
N GLU A 86 14.81 2.42 -0.83
CA GLU A 86 15.96 1.68 -1.40
C GLU A 86 17.31 2.10 -0.80
N TYR A 87 17.32 2.40 0.51
CA TYR A 87 18.53 2.81 1.24
C TYR A 87 19.20 4.07 0.68
N ASN A 88 18.43 4.94 0.05
CA ASN A 88 18.92 6.21 -0.46
C ASN A 88 19.29 7.15 0.68
N LEU A 89 20.35 7.96 0.47
CA LEU A 89 20.78 8.96 1.45
C LEU A 89 19.70 10.01 1.74
N SER A 90 18.80 10.25 0.81
CA SER A 90 17.68 11.18 0.97
C SER A 90 16.44 10.53 1.61
N THR A 91 16.55 9.33 2.16
CA THR A 91 15.45 8.66 2.85
C THR A 91 14.86 9.58 3.93
N PRO A 92 13.52 9.78 3.96
CA PRO A 92 12.89 10.61 4.98
C PRO A 92 13.14 10.08 6.39
N THR A 93 13.13 10.99 7.37
CA THR A 93 13.28 10.63 8.78
C THR A 93 11.97 10.11 9.36
N ASN A 94 12.06 9.41 10.49
CA ASN A 94 10.87 8.98 11.23
C ASN A 94 9.98 10.17 11.61
N SER A 95 10.60 11.27 12.03
CA SER A 95 9.87 12.49 12.40
C SER A 95 9.10 13.07 11.22
N SER A 96 9.73 13.15 10.05
CA SER A 96 9.09 13.63 8.82
C SER A 96 7.87 12.79 8.46
N PHE A 97 8.00 11.47 8.51
CA PHE A 97 6.88 10.57 8.24
C PHE A 97 5.75 10.75 9.25
N ASN A 98 6.09 10.79 10.54
CA ASN A 98 5.08 10.92 11.60
C ASN A 98 4.31 12.23 11.49
N GLN A 99 4.96 13.31 11.12
CA GLN A 99 4.29 14.60 10.89
C GLN A 99 3.29 14.51 9.74
N ARG A 100 3.68 13.88 8.64
CA ARG A 100 2.79 13.74 7.48
C ARG A 100 1.63 12.79 7.76
N ARG A 101 1.88 11.68 8.43
CA ARG A 101 0.85 10.73 8.82
C ARG A 101 -0.21 11.40 9.70
N ALA A 102 0.22 12.25 10.63
CA ALA A 102 -0.69 12.96 11.53
C ALA A 102 -1.62 13.94 10.80
N GLN A 103 -1.28 14.36 9.59
CA GLN A 103 -2.12 15.24 8.79
C GLN A 103 -3.28 14.53 8.10
N ILE A 104 -3.23 13.21 7.98
CA ILE A 104 -4.26 12.42 7.29
C ILE A 104 -5.38 12.06 8.27
N LEU A 105 -6.63 12.29 7.84
CA LEU A 105 -7.81 11.90 8.62
C LEU A 105 -7.99 10.38 8.58
N PRO A 106 -8.45 9.75 9.68
CA PRO A 106 -8.77 8.32 9.70
C PRO A 106 -9.78 7.91 8.60
N GLU A 107 -10.68 8.82 8.24
CA GLU A 107 -11.69 8.61 7.21
C GLU A 107 -11.08 8.28 5.84
N ALA A 108 -9.81 8.68 5.60
CA ALA A 108 -9.11 8.30 4.37
C ALA A 108 -8.98 6.79 4.24
N PHE A 109 -8.64 6.11 5.32
CA PHE A 109 -8.51 4.66 5.34
C PHE A 109 -9.87 3.96 5.28
N GLU A 110 -10.88 4.52 5.94
CA GLU A 110 -12.25 4.01 5.85
C GLU A 110 -12.75 4.07 4.40
N TYR A 111 -12.53 5.19 3.72
CA TYR A 111 -12.89 5.34 2.33
C TYR A 111 -12.18 4.31 1.45
N LEU A 112 -10.86 4.17 1.61
CA LEU A 112 -10.06 3.24 0.83
C LEU A 112 -10.54 1.80 0.99
N PHE A 113 -10.77 1.36 2.23
CA PHE A 113 -11.16 -0.02 2.50
C PHE A 113 -12.65 -0.30 2.22
N SER A 114 -13.48 0.73 2.09
CA SER A 114 -14.88 0.54 1.72
C SER A 114 -15.06 0.06 0.27
N TRP A 115 -14.07 0.27 -0.58
CA TRP A 115 -14.10 -0.13 -1.99
C TRP A 115 -13.48 -1.50 -2.27
N ILE A 116 -12.99 -2.16 -1.23
CA ILE A 116 -12.44 -3.51 -1.30
C ILE A 116 -13.45 -4.50 -0.69
#